data_9447ba2858ff7b198d7beb14706b8eb5
#
_entry.id   9447ba2858ff7b198d7beb14706b8eb5
#
_cell.length_a   1.000
_cell.length_b   1.000
_cell.length_c   1.000
_cell.angle_alpha   90.00
_cell.angle_beta   90.00
_cell.angle_gamma   90.00
#
_symmetry.space_group_name_H-M   'P 1'
#
loop_
_entity.id
_entity.type
_entity.pdbx_description
1 polymer ?
#
loop_
_entity_poly.entity_id
_entity_poly.type
_entity_poly.pdbx_seq_one_letter_code
_entity_poly.pdbx_strand_id
1 'polypeptide(L)'
;MTDEKKTIRKNLSREAIYEITHCRAVYIMAFIVPLIIMLAIYIMRGIYPFGDSVYLRSDMYHQYAPFFSNLWDKIRNGGSLQYSWDIGMGSNFLALYGYYLSSPINWFIALFPKKNLLEIMDYIIMIKIALSSFTFTYYLCKH
;
A
#
# COMPACT_ATOMS: atom_id res chain seq x y z
N MET A 1 -39.55 36.33 12.07
CA MET A 1 -38.59 35.51 12.83
C MET A 1 -38.45 34.06 12.34
N THR A 2 -39.35 33.54 11.52
CA THR A 2 -39.33 32.13 11.01
C THR A 2 -38.58 31.96 9.70
N ASP A 3 -38.56 32.94 8.80
CA ASP A 3 -37.89 32.82 7.48
C ASP A 3 -36.36 33.00 7.55
N GLU A 4 -35.91 33.87 8.41
CA GLU A 4 -34.50 34.12 8.62
C GLU A 4 -33.77 32.86 9.20
N LYS A 5 -34.41 32.19 10.16
CA LYS A 5 -33.91 30.94 10.73
C LYS A 5 -33.89 29.78 9.69
N LYS A 6 -34.87 29.76 8.77
CA LYS A 6 -34.87 28.75 7.68
C LYS A 6 -33.75 29.01 6.67
N THR A 7 -33.46 30.27 6.35
CA THR A 7 -32.39 30.64 5.42
C THR A 7 -31.02 30.33 6.00
N ILE A 8 -30.80 30.66 7.28
CA ILE A 8 -29.53 30.34 7.98
C ILE A 8 -29.31 28.83 8.04
N ARG A 9 -30.35 28.05 8.39
CA ARG A 9 -30.25 26.59 8.44
C ARG A 9 -29.99 25.95 7.06
N LYS A 10 -30.53 26.53 5.99
CA LYS A 10 -30.29 26.08 4.61
C LYS A 10 -28.89 26.41 4.13
N ASN A 11 -28.32 27.55 4.52
CA ASN A 11 -26.93 27.92 4.18
C ASN A 11 -25.90 27.07 4.94
N LEU A 12 -26.09 26.86 6.25
CA LEU A 12 -25.26 25.95 7.06
C LEU A 12 -25.28 24.53 6.52
N SER A 13 -26.44 24.03 6.06
CA SER A 13 -26.50 22.69 5.45
C SER A 13 -25.79 22.61 4.09
N ARG A 14 -25.80 23.69 3.30
CA ARG A 14 -25.10 23.76 2.01
C ARG A 14 -23.57 23.81 2.21
N GLU A 15 -23.08 24.59 3.15
CA GLU A 15 -21.67 24.68 3.50
C GLU A 15 -21.16 23.34 4.04
N ALA A 16 -21.91 22.69 4.93
CA ALA A 16 -21.56 21.36 5.44
C ALA A 16 -21.52 20.29 4.34
N ILE A 17 -22.49 20.32 3.40
CA ILE A 17 -22.50 19.40 2.25
C ILE A 17 -21.33 19.70 1.31
N TYR A 18 -21.01 20.97 1.08
CA TYR A 18 -19.86 21.38 0.26
C TYR A 18 -18.54 20.90 0.88
N GLU A 19 -18.33 21.11 2.18
CA GLU A 19 -17.15 20.62 2.88
C GLU A 19 -17.03 19.09 2.83
N ILE A 20 -18.13 18.36 3.08
CA ILE A 20 -18.13 16.90 3.03
C ILE A 20 -17.81 16.37 1.62
N THR A 21 -18.39 16.98 0.58
CA THR A 21 -18.14 16.57 -0.81
C THR A 21 -16.74 16.95 -1.26
N HIS A 22 -16.24 18.11 -0.84
CA HIS A 22 -14.88 18.55 -1.15
C HIS A 22 -13.84 17.65 -0.47
N CYS A 23 -14.03 17.29 0.80
CA CYS A 23 -13.15 16.32 1.48
C CYS A 23 -13.16 14.94 0.80
N ARG A 24 -14.31 14.45 0.36
CA ARG A 24 -14.37 13.16 -0.37
C ARG A 24 -13.61 13.19 -1.69
N ALA A 25 -13.77 14.26 -2.47
CA ALA A 25 -13.03 14.43 -3.71
C ALA A 25 -11.51 14.49 -3.46
N VAL A 26 -11.08 15.21 -2.43
CA VAL A 26 -9.67 15.31 -2.03
C VAL A 26 -9.11 13.94 -1.64
N TYR A 27 -9.84 13.12 -0.89
CA TYR A 27 -9.40 11.76 -0.54
C TYR A 27 -9.24 10.85 -1.76
N ILE A 28 -10.21 10.90 -2.69
CA ILE A 28 -10.14 10.12 -3.93
C ILE A 28 -8.93 10.58 -4.75
N MET A 29 -8.71 11.87 -4.90
CA MET A 29 -7.56 12.42 -5.62
C MET A 29 -6.24 12.05 -4.94
N ALA A 30 -6.16 12.08 -3.63
CA ALA A 30 -4.98 11.70 -2.88
C ALA A 30 -4.59 10.23 -3.07
N PHE A 31 -5.55 9.36 -3.35
CA PHE A 31 -5.28 7.97 -3.69
C PHE A 31 -4.95 7.78 -5.17
N ILE A 32 -5.72 8.40 -6.07
CA ILE A 32 -5.63 8.17 -7.51
C ILE A 32 -4.38 8.82 -8.13
N VAL A 33 -4.02 10.05 -7.71
CA VAL A 33 -2.90 10.78 -8.32
C VAL A 33 -1.57 10.04 -8.17
N PRO A 34 -1.15 9.57 -6.97
CA PRO A 34 0.07 8.79 -6.84
C PRO A 34 0.01 7.47 -7.62
N LEU A 35 -1.16 6.85 -7.70
CA LEU A 35 -1.35 5.62 -8.47
C LEU A 35 -1.11 5.85 -9.96
N ILE A 36 -1.65 6.94 -10.53
CA ILE A 36 -1.44 7.32 -11.93
C ILE A 36 0.04 7.63 -12.19
N ILE A 37 0.69 8.37 -11.28
CA ILE A 37 2.11 8.69 -11.41
C ILE A 37 2.95 7.41 -11.41
N MET A 38 2.70 6.50 -10.48
CA MET A 38 3.41 5.21 -10.44
C MET A 38 3.16 4.37 -11.68
N LEU A 39 1.92 4.34 -12.17
CA LEU A 39 1.57 3.64 -13.41
C LEU A 39 2.31 4.24 -14.63
N ALA A 40 2.37 5.56 -14.73
CA ALA A 40 3.13 6.23 -15.78
C ALA A 40 4.63 5.87 -15.72
N ILE A 41 5.22 5.83 -14.51
CA ILE A 41 6.60 5.39 -14.31
C ILE A 41 6.79 3.94 -14.77
N TYR A 42 5.85 3.04 -14.44
CA TYR A 42 5.91 1.63 -14.85
C TYR A 42 5.88 1.47 -16.37
N ILE A 43 5.01 2.22 -17.06
CA ILE A 43 4.95 2.25 -18.51
C ILE A 43 6.27 2.76 -19.11
N MET A 44 6.78 3.90 -18.61
CA MET A 44 8.01 4.52 -19.14
C MET A 44 9.25 3.65 -18.92
N ARG A 45 9.27 2.85 -17.85
CA ARG A 45 10.41 2.00 -17.47
C ARG A 45 10.28 0.55 -17.97
N GLY A 46 9.18 0.21 -18.62
CA GLY A 46 8.91 -1.18 -19.05
C GLY A 46 8.84 -2.15 -17.88
N ILE A 47 8.24 -1.72 -16.76
CA ILE A 47 8.04 -2.57 -15.59
C ILE A 47 6.77 -3.40 -15.81
N TYR A 48 6.78 -4.64 -15.33
CA TYR A 48 5.62 -5.52 -15.43
C TYR A 48 4.31 -4.81 -14.97
N PRO A 49 3.17 -4.91 -15.67
CA PRO A 49 2.89 -5.75 -16.86
C PRO A 49 3.26 -5.12 -18.22
N PHE A 50 3.87 -3.96 -18.25
CA PHE A 50 4.19 -3.20 -19.47
C PHE A 50 5.54 -3.58 -20.11
N GLY A 51 6.28 -4.50 -19.48
CA GLY A 51 7.56 -5.05 -19.96
C GLY A 51 8.09 -6.10 -19.01
N ASP A 52 9.32 -6.57 -19.27
CA ASP A 52 9.96 -7.65 -18.53
C ASP A 52 10.82 -7.18 -17.35
N SER A 53 10.82 -5.88 -17.07
CA SER A 53 11.57 -5.31 -15.97
C SER A 53 10.79 -5.35 -14.65
N VAL A 54 11.51 -5.47 -13.53
CA VAL A 54 10.95 -5.32 -12.18
C VAL A 54 11.41 -4.00 -11.56
N TYR A 55 10.59 -3.42 -10.69
CA TYR A 55 10.93 -2.19 -9.97
C TYR A 55 12.03 -2.42 -8.93
N LEU A 56 12.15 -3.65 -8.44
CA LEU A 56 13.06 -4.03 -7.37
C LEU A 56 14.52 -3.90 -7.80
N ARG A 57 15.29 -3.10 -7.07
CA ARG A 57 16.72 -2.91 -7.31
C ARG A 57 17.51 -3.00 -6.00
N SER A 58 18.80 -3.35 -6.11
CA SER A 58 19.71 -3.43 -4.96
C SER A 58 19.10 -4.27 -3.82
N ASP A 59 19.03 -3.73 -2.64
CA ASP A 59 18.54 -4.42 -1.44
C ASP A 59 17.11 -4.95 -1.56
N MET A 60 16.26 -4.28 -2.31
CA MET A 60 14.89 -4.78 -2.54
C MET A 60 14.89 -6.12 -3.27
N TYR A 61 15.81 -6.32 -4.19
CA TYR A 61 15.96 -7.57 -4.91
C TYR A 61 16.75 -8.61 -4.11
N HIS A 62 17.88 -8.20 -3.52
CA HIS A 62 18.78 -9.12 -2.83
C HIS A 62 18.37 -9.50 -1.41
N GLN A 63 17.61 -8.64 -0.72
CA GLN A 63 17.17 -8.87 0.65
C GLN A 63 15.66 -9.07 0.75
N TYR A 64 14.86 -8.09 0.30
CA TYR A 64 13.42 -8.15 0.49
C TYR A 64 12.77 -9.30 -0.27
N ALA A 65 13.16 -9.58 -1.52
CA ALA A 65 12.56 -10.67 -2.28
C ALA A 65 12.77 -12.05 -1.64
N PRO A 66 13.97 -12.44 -1.15
CA PRO A 66 14.16 -13.64 -0.36
C PRO A 66 13.35 -13.67 0.93
N PHE A 67 13.21 -12.54 1.64
CA PHE A 67 12.44 -12.48 2.86
C PHE A 67 10.92 -12.65 2.60
N PHE A 68 10.42 -12.03 1.53
CA PHE A 68 9.05 -12.23 1.08
C PHE A 68 8.80 -13.68 0.62
N SER A 69 9.77 -14.29 -0.08
CA SER A 69 9.71 -15.70 -0.45
C SER A 69 9.60 -16.61 0.78
N ASN A 70 10.41 -16.35 1.81
CA ASN A 70 10.36 -17.10 3.07
C ASN A 70 9.04 -16.88 3.82
N LEU A 71 8.54 -15.64 3.84
CA LEU A 71 7.22 -15.33 4.41
C LEU A 71 6.11 -16.10 3.68
N TRP A 72 6.14 -16.13 2.35
CA TRP A 72 5.18 -16.85 1.52
C TRP A 72 5.18 -18.35 1.88
N ASP A 73 6.36 -18.97 1.94
CA ASP A 73 6.52 -20.39 2.30
C ASP A 73 5.94 -20.68 3.69
N LYS A 74 6.22 -19.83 4.67
CA LYS A 74 5.71 -20.00 6.04
C LYS A 74 4.19 -19.86 6.14
N ILE A 75 3.59 -18.96 5.38
CA ILE A 75 2.13 -18.77 5.39
C ILE A 75 1.43 -19.92 4.67
N ARG A 76 1.96 -20.37 3.53
CA ARG A 76 1.31 -21.37 2.67
C ARG A 76 1.55 -22.80 3.10
N ASN A 77 2.78 -23.12 3.46
CA ASN A 77 3.19 -24.48 3.77
C ASN A 77 3.19 -24.77 5.27
N GLY A 78 2.93 -23.74 6.08
CA GLY A 78 3.10 -23.82 7.52
C GLY A 78 4.58 -23.81 7.91
N GLY A 79 4.90 -23.18 9.01
CA GLY A 79 6.27 -23.13 9.51
C GLY A 79 6.38 -22.18 10.69
N SER A 80 7.42 -22.31 11.49
CA SER A 80 7.65 -21.43 12.61
C SER A 80 7.91 -20.00 12.15
N LEU A 81 7.12 -19.06 12.63
CA LEU A 81 7.40 -17.62 12.45
C LEU A 81 8.53 -17.14 13.39
N GLN A 82 8.94 -17.94 14.35
CA GLN A 82 10.00 -17.55 15.28
C GLN A 82 11.38 -17.75 14.67
N TYR A 83 11.60 -18.82 13.90
CA TYR A 83 12.90 -19.20 13.39
C TYR A 83 12.85 -19.63 11.91
N SER A 84 13.92 -19.37 11.16
CA SER A 84 14.09 -19.85 9.79
C SER A 84 15.51 -20.33 9.58
N TRP A 85 15.63 -21.52 9.00
CA TRP A 85 16.92 -22.09 8.57
C TRP A 85 17.35 -21.57 7.19
N ASP A 86 16.41 -21.02 6.41
CA ASP A 86 16.65 -20.59 5.03
C ASP A 86 17.36 -19.23 4.91
N ILE A 87 17.64 -18.60 6.06
CA ILE A 87 18.26 -17.27 6.12
C ILE A 87 19.52 -17.34 6.96
N GLY A 88 20.67 -17.11 6.33
CA GLY A 88 21.96 -16.93 7.01
C GLY A 88 22.35 -18.07 7.96
N MET A 89 22.22 -19.33 7.55
CA MET A 89 22.49 -20.52 8.38
C MET A 89 21.58 -20.64 9.63
N GLY A 90 20.44 -19.98 9.62
CA GLY A 90 19.47 -19.95 10.70
C GLY A 90 19.41 -18.61 11.43
N SER A 91 18.23 -18.02 11.47
CA SER A 91 18.03 -16.72 12.11
C SER A 91 16.67 -16.60 12.77
N ASN A 92 16.54 -15.64 13.68
CA ASN A 92 15.26 -15.27 14.28
C ASN A 92 14.38 -14.61 13.23
N PHE A 93 13.43 -15.37 12.65
CA PHE A 93 12.52 -14.86 11.63
C PHE A 93 11.55 -13.80 12.17
N LEU A 94 11.16 -13.88 13.45
CA LEU A 94 10.25 -12.90 14.05
C LEU A 94 10.88 -11.51 14.10
N ALA A 95 12.16 -11.41 14.39
CA ALA A 95 12.88 -10.14 14.36
C ALA A 95 12.95 -9.57 12.93
N LEU A 96 13.25 -10.41 11.96
CA LEU A 96 13.27 -10.05 10.55
C LEU A 96 11.87 -9.65 10.04
N TYR A 97 10.85 -10.39 10.45
CA TYR A 97 9.45 -10.06 10.17
C TYR A 97 9.09 -8.67 10.71
N GLY A 98 9.41 -8.38 11.97
CA GLY A 98 9.15 -7.07 12.59
C GLY A 98 9.86 -5.94 11.87
N TYR A 99 11.06 -6.17 11.36
CA TYR A 99 11.87 -5.15 10.69
C TYR A 99 11.44 -4.90 9.23
N TYR A 100 11.17 -5.96 8.45
CA TYR A 100 10.94 -5.83 7.00
C TYR A 100 9.53 -6.16 6.54
N LEU A 101 8.81 -7.06 7.22
CA LEU A 101 7.64 -7.73 6.67
C LEU A 101 6.33 -7.46 7.43
N SER A 102 6.36 -6.73 8.55
CA SER A 102 5.23 -6.58 9.48
C SER A 102 4.01 -5.82 8.92
N SER A 103 4.12 -5.20 7.74
CA SER A 103 2.98 -4.52 7.13
C SER A 103 1.85 -5.50 6.79
N PRO A 104 0.60 -5.24 7.22
CA PRO A 104 -0.54 -6.11 6.91
C PRO A 104 -0.74 -6.35 5.41
N ILE A 105 -0.39 -5.36 4.58
CA ILE A 105 -0.48 -5.45 3.12
C ILE A 105 0.45 -6.53 2.56
N ASN A 106 1.56 -6.83 3.23
CA ASN A 106 2.49 -7.85 2.78
C ASN A 106 1.88 -9.27 2.82
N TRP A 107 0.86 -9.51 3.64
CA TRP A 107 0.18 -10.80 3.71
C TRP A 107 -0.60 -11.15 2.44
N PHE A 108 -0.96 -10.15 1.62
CA PHE A 108 -1.59 -10.38 0.32
C PHE A 108 -0.73 -11.23 -0.62
N ILE A 109 0.60 -11.27 -0.41
CA ILE A 109 1.51 -12.12 -1.18
C ILE A 109 1.10 -13.59 -1.16
N ALA A 110 0.54 -14.07 -0.04
CA ALA A 110 0.13 -15.46 0.12
C ALA A 110 -1.07 -15.86 -0.76
N LEU A 111 -1.83 -14.90 -1.29
CA LEU A 111 -2.97 -15.17 -2.18
C LEU A 111 -2.54 -15.59 -3.59
N PHE A 112 -1.30 -15.32 -3.95
CA PHE A 112 -0.78 -15.51 -5.30
C PHE A 112 0.26 -16.63 -5.36
N PRO A 113 0.52 -17.21 -6.54
CA PRO A 113 1.55 -18.21 -6.71
C PRO A 113 2.96 -17.62 -6.54
N LYS A 114 3.85 -18.38 -5.94
CA LYS A 114 5.24 -17.95 -5.64
C LYS A 114 6.02 -17.48 -6.87
N LYS A 115 5.72 -18.01 -8.04
CA LYS A 115 6.37 -17.64 -9.31
C LYS A 115 6.21 -16.16 -9.67
N ASN A 116 5.13 -15.51 -9.21
CA ASN A 116 4.83 -14.10 -9.49
C ASN A 116 5.22 -13.19 -8.32
N LEU A 117 6.11 -13.65 -7.45
CA LEU A 117 6.46 -12.93 -6.22
C LEU A 117 6.98 -11.53 -6.48
N LEU A 118 7.86 -11.36 -7.47
CA LEU A 118 8.49 -10.08 -7.78
C LEU A 118 7.48 -9.08 -8.32
N GLU A 119 6.61 -9.53 -9.22
CA GLU A 119 5.56 -8.71 -9.79
C GLU A 119 4.54 -8.26 -8.73
N ILE A 120 4.23 -9.15 -7.78
CA ILE A 120 3.31 -8.83 -6.69
C ILE A 120 3.94 -7.81 -5.73
N MET A 121 5.25 -7.90 -5.48
CA MET A 121 5.96 -6.90 -4.69
C MET A 121 5.90 -5.52 -5.33
N ASP A 122 5.99 -5.42 -6.66
CA ASP A 122 5.82 -4.17 -7.40
C ASP A 122 4.43 -3.56 -7.18
N TYR A 123 3.37 -4.37 -7.25
CA TYR A 123 2.00 -3.91 -6.95
C TYR A 123 1.82 -3.51 -5.48
N ILE A 124 2.40 -4.25 -4.56
CA ILE A 124 2.36 -3.92 -3.12
C ILE A 124 3.00 -2.54 -2.87
N ILE A 125 4.12 -2.24 -3.52
CA ILE A 125 4.79 -0.93 -3.40
C ILE A 125 3.87 0.18 -3.91
N MET A 126 3.29 0.01 -5.09
CA MET A 126 2.38 0.98 -5.70
C MET A 126 1.17 1.27 -4.80
N ILE A 127 0.55 0.22 -4.26
CA ILE A 127 -0.60 0.35 -3.35
C ILE A 127 -0.18 1.05 -2.03
N LYS A 128 0.97 0.73 -1.47
CA LYS A 128 1.47 1.38 -0.25
C LYS A 128 1.70 2.87 -0.44
N ILE A 129 2.23 3.30 -1.57
CA ILE A 129 2.42 4.72 -1.88
C ILE A 129 1.07 5.43 -1.97
N ALA A 130 0.09 4.85 -2.67
CA ALA A 130 -1.25 5.42 -2.78
C ALA A 130 -1.96 5.50 -1.42
N LEU A 131 -1.87 4.46 -0.60
CA LEU A 131 -2.45 4.43 0.75
C LEU A 131 -1.74 5.41 1.70
N SER A 132 -0.44 5.58 1.58
CA SER A 132 0.31 6.56 2.37
C SER A 132 -0.17 7.99 2.08
N SER A 133 -0.34 8.34 0.82
CA SER A 133 -0.90 9.63 0.42
C SER A 133 -2.34 9.82 0.94
N PHE A 134 -3.17 8.79 0.80
CA PHE A 134 -4.55 8.82 1.31
C PHE A 134 -4.60 9.03 2.82
N THR A 135 -3.85 8.25 3.60
CA THR A 135 -3.84 8.34 5.07
C THR A 135 -3.30 9.66 5.56
N PHE A 136 -2.27 10.19 4.91
CA PHE A 136 -1.72 11.51 5.23
C PHE A 136 -2.72 12.63 4.95
N THR A 137 -3.40 12.58 3.80
CA THR A 137 -4.47 13.52 3.46
C THR A 137 -5.64 13.44 4.45
N TYR A 138 -6.02 12.21 4.84
CA TYR A 138 -7.05 12.02 5.86
C TYR A 138 -6.66 12.68 7.18
N TYR A 139 -5.41 12.51 7.60
CA TYR A 139 -4.90 13.17 8.80
C TYR A 139 -4.98 14.69 8.71
N LEU A 140 -4.52 15.28 7.60
CA LEU A 140 -4.53 16.75 7.40
C LEU A 140 -5.94 17.33 7.32
N CYS A 141 -6.91 16.62 6.75
CA CYS A 141 -8.29 17.09 6.68
C CYS A 141 -9.03 17.01 8.02
N LYS A 142 -8.51 16.23 8.97
CA LYS A 142 -9.18 16.00 10.25
C LYS A 142 -8.57 16.82 11.40
N HIS A 143 -7.37 17.32 11.23
CA HIS A 143 -6.63 18.16 12.19
C HIS A 143 -6.30 19.52 11.61
#